data_0fc204d037836a7bddc0355588d4b307
#
_entry.id   0fc204d037836a7bddc0355588d4b307
#
_cell.length_a   1.000
_cell.length_b   1.000
_cell.length_c   1.000
_cell.angle_alpha   90.00
_cell.angle_beta   90.00
_cell.angle_gamma   90.00
#
_symmetry.space_group_name_H-M   'P 1'
#
loop_
_entity.id
_entity.type
_entity.pdbx_description
1 polymer ?
#
loop_
_entity_poly.entity_id
_entity_poly.type
_entity_poly.pdbx_seq_one_letter_code
_entity_poly.pdbx_strand_id
1 'polypeptide(L)'
;MESKKVYEKEIALQDLFWKIILDWRRLLAFALIFMILLPIAGYLRAQKSYNTAYEEYQKQLAAIESGEQDSVNEAEFTAEELQQINDAKSLQSLLDRSRLYMQNSIYMNLNAYKENVLIMEYYVDSDYTFNYTEDNRVNYTDALVSAYGNYAQNSDLAQQMIDKLSLSDEIRYVEELISVDSDLSGKNFRVEVAYPDAAMLSDIAEVVEDALDAQTPVFSKTIGSHSLKLLSTETTVRTYDKLINDQQNYQTMVNNYRNQLKTLKTGMTNEQLEALGDAVIDE
;
A
#
# COMPACT_ATOMS: atom_id res chain seq x y z
N MET A 1 28.65 -65.70 -3.20
CA MET A 1 27.90 -64.45 -3.44
C MET A 1 27.88 -63.68 -2.15
N GLU A 2 28.84 -62.76 -1.99
CA GLU A 2 28.89 -61.86 -0.79
C GLU A 2 28.07 -60.64 -1.05
N SER A 3 27.09 -60.44 -0.20
CA SER A 3 26.23 -59.19 -0.22
C SER A 3 27.01 -58.04 0.42
N LYS A 4 27.40 -57.05 -0.38
CA LYS A 4 27.93 -55.77 0.08
C LYS A 4 26.86 -55.03 0.90
N LYS A 5 27.02 -54.94 2.23
CA LYS A 5 26.25 -54.07 3.07
C LYS A 5 26.64 -52.62 2.76
N VAL A 6 25.71 -51.88 2.16
CA VAL A 6 25.81 -50.44 2.01
C VAL A 6 25.50 -49.82 3.39
N TYR A 7 26.52 -49.31 4.06
CA TYR A 7 26.33 -48.51 5.28
C TYR A 7 25.83 -47.15 4.85
N GLU A 8 24.55 -46.87 5.02
CA GLU A 8 24.03 -45.52 5.02
C GLU A 8 24.62 -44.79 6.24
N LYS A 9 25.48 -43.82 5.96
CA LYS A 9 26.05 -42.95 6.98
C LYS A 9 24.97 -41.96 7.38
N GLU A 10 24.26 -42.22 8.49
CA GLU A 10 23.41 -41.23 9.12
C GLU A 10 24.30 -40.05 9.50
N ILE A 11 24.11 -38.92 8.81
CA ILE A 11 24.79 -37.69 9.17
C ILE A 11 24.02 -37.12 10.38
N ALA A 12 24.59 -37.28 11.57
CA ALA A 12 24.03 -36.71 12.76
C ALA A 12 23.97 -35.18 12.61
N LEU A 13 22.77 -34.57 12.81
CA LEU A 13 22.54 -33.12 12.78
C LEU A 13 23.57 -32.36 13.63
N GLN A 14 24.07 -33.00 14.68
CA GLN A 14 25.08 -32.48 15.59
C GLN A 14 26.47 -32.33 14.93
N ASP A 15 26.85 -33.24 14.04
CA ASP A 15 28.12 -33.17 13.29
C ASP A 15 28.06 -32.09 12.19
N LEU A 16 26.88 -31.84 11.63
CA LEU A 16 26.65 -30.75 10.69
C LEU A 16 26.77 -29.39 11.38
N PHE A 17 26.20 -29.28 12.59
CA PHE A 17 26.25 -28.06 13.40
C PHE A 17 27.66 -27.68 13.83
N TRP A 18 28.45 -28.69 14.28
CA TRP A 18 29.85 -28.49 14.64
C TRP A 18 30.72 -28.13 13.43
N LYS A 19 30.45 -28.68 12.24
CA LYS A 19 31.14 -28.29 11.02
C LYS A 19 30.87 -26.85 10.61
N ILE A 20 29.61 -26.40 10.76
CA ILE A 20 29.22 -24.98 10.50
C ILE A 20 29.92 -24.04 11.49
N ILE A 21 29.99 -24.39 12.78
CA ILE A 21 30.67 -23.61 13.80
C ILE A 21 32.19 -23.55 13.59
N LEU A 22 32.80 -24.65 13.16
CA LEU A 22 34.23 -24.69 12.82
C LEU A 22 34.58 -23.83 11.58
N ASP A 23 33.64 -23.68 10.64
CA ASP A 23 33.83 -22.88 9.43
C ASP A 23 33.29 -21.43 9.58
N TRP A 24 32.99 -20.97 10.83
CA TRP A 24 32.42 -19.63 11.09
C TRP A 24 33.24 -18.48 10.47
N ARG A 25 34.56 -18.64 10.37
CA ARG A 25 35.45 -17.68 9.71
C ARG A 25 35.16 -17.53 8.23
N ARG A 26 34.78 -18.63 7.55
CA ARG A 26 34.36 -18.62 6.14
C ARG A 26 32.99 -17.98 6.00
N LEU A 27 32.06 -18.29 6.92
CA LEU A 27 30.74 -17.66 6.96
C LEU A 27 30.84 -16.15 7.20
N LEU A 28 31.71 -15.69 8.10
CA LEU A 28 32.00 -14.28 8.29
C LEU A 28 32.60 -13.61 7.05
N ALA A 29 33.53 -14.29 6.37
CA ALA A 29 34.10 -13.78 5.12
C ALA A 29 33.01 -13.65 4.03
N PHE A 30 32.13 -14.63 3.89
CA PHE A 30 30.98 -14.53 2.99
C PHE A 30 30.01 -13.43 3.39
N ALA A 31 29.67 -13.29 4.68
CA ALA A 31 28.79 -12.24 5.17
C ALA A 31 29.38 -10.82 4.90
N LEU A 32 30.69 -10.63 5.09
CA LEU A 32 31.39 -9.39 4.75
C LEU A 32 31.38 -9.11 3.24
N ILE A 33 31.58 -10.13 2.42
CA ILE A 33 31.51 -10.00 0.96
C ILE A 33 30.10 -9.61 0.53
N PHE A 34 29.06 -10.27 1.07
CA PHE A 34 27.67 -9.92 0.77
C PHE A 34 27.27 -8.54 1.30
N MET A 35 27.77 -8.12 2.46
CA MET A 35 27.55 -6.79 3.02
C MET A 35 28.10 -5.68 2.13
N ILE A 36 29.17 -5.96 1.37
CA ILE A 36 29.75 -5.01 0.40
C ILE A 36 29.08 -5.14 -0.96
N LEU A 37 28.84 -6.36 -1.43
CA LEU A 37 28.31 -6.61 -2.79
C LEU A 37 26.83 -6.20 -2.92
N LEU A 38 26.00 -6.42 -1.89
CA LEU A 38 24.57 -6.06 -1.95
C LEU A 38 24.33 -4.56 -2.09
N PRO A 39 24.98 -3.66 -1.32
CA PRO A 39 24.87 -2.22 -1.55
C PRO A 39 25.40 -1.79 -2.90
N ILE A 40 26.51 -2.38 -3.38
CA ILE A 40 27.06 -2.09 -4.72
C ILE A 40 26.09 -2.52 -5.81
N ALA A 41 25.52 -3.71 -5.72
CA ALA A 41 24.51 -4.18 -6.66
C ALA A 41 23.24 -3.32 -6.63
N GLY A 42 22.81 -2.91 -5.45
CA GLY A 42 21.71 -1.97 -5.24
C GLY A 42 21.99 -0.59 -5.87
N TYR A 43 23.20 -0.07 -5.63
CA TYR A 43 23.65 1.19 -6.21
C TYR A 43 23.72 1.14 -7.74
N LEU A 44 24.31 0.08 -8.30
CA LEU A 44 24.41 -0.10 -9.76
C LEU A 44 23.01 -0.24 -10.41
N ARG A 45 22.07 -0.90 -9.71
CA ARG A 45 20.69 -1.04 -10.19
C ARG A 45 19.94 0.31 -10.13
N ALA A 46 20.11 1.06 -9.05
CA ALA A 46 19.56 2.40 -8.90
C ALA A 46 20.17 3.38 -9.92
N GLN A 47 21.48 3.31 -10.15
CA GLN A 47 22.18 4.12 -11.14
C GLN A 47 21.74 3.78 -12.56
N LYS A 48 21.53 2.49 -12.86
CA LYS A 48 21.00 2.05 -14.15
C LYS A 48 19.57 2.57 -14.36
N SER A 49 18.71 2.47 -13.35
CA SER A 49 17.36 3.01 -13.40
C SER A 49 17.35 4.53 -13.57
N TYR A 50 18.23 5.23 -12.85
CA TYR A 50 18.39 6.67 -12.97
C TYR A 50 18.90 7.06 -14.37
N ASN A 51 19.91 6.36 -14.89
CA ASN A 51 20.45 6.63 -16.21
C ASN A 51 19.42 6.36 -17.32
N THR A 52 18.62 5.27 -17.16
CA THR A 52 17.54 4.97 -18.12
C THR A 52 16.47 6.06 -18.10
N ALA A 53 16.05 6.50 -16.90
CA ALA A 53 15.10 7.60 -16.76
C ALA A 53 15.68 8.94 -17.28
N TYR A 54 16.98 9.18 -17.07
CA TYR A 54 17.67 10.35 -17.59
C TYR A 54 17.84 10.30 -19.12
N GLU A 55 18.17 9.13 -19.69
CA GLU A 55 18.21 8.95 -21.15
C GLU A 55 16.83 9.09 -21.78
N GLU A 56 15.79 8.61 -21.13
CA GLU A 56 14.40 8.76 -21.57
C GLU A 56 13.97 10.22 -21.50
N TYR A 57 14.35 10.94 -20.43
CA TYR A 57 14.17 12.38 -20.32
C TYR A 57 14.94 13.15 -21.39
N GLN A 58 16.20 12.79 -21.67
CA GLN A 58 17.01 13.39 -22.74
C GLN A 58 16.45 13.06 -24.13
N LYS A 59 15.90 11.86 -24.33
CA LYS A 59 15.19 11.50 -25.57
C LYS A 59 13.90 12.30 -25.74
N GLN A 60 13.15 12.52 -24.65
CA GLN A 60 11.98 13.39 -24.66
C GLN A 60 12.37 14.84 -24.97
N LEU A 61 13.44 15.35 -24.36
CA LEU A 61 13.99 16.68 -24.69
C LEU A 61 14.46 16.76 -26.15
N ALA A 62 15.18 15.74 -26.64
CA ALA A 62 15.62 15.69 -28.01
C ALA A 62 14.46 15.51 -29.00
N ALA A 63 13.40 14.77 -28.62
CA ALA A 63 12.16 14.67 -29.41
C ALA A 63 11.40 16.00 -29.43
N ILE A 64 11.40 16.74 -28.31
CA ILE A 64 10.88 18.11 -28.23
C ILE A 64 11.72 19.06 -29.13
N GLU A 65 13.05 18.94 -29.10
CA GLU A 65 13.97 19.74 -29.92
C GLU A 65 13.94 19.35 -31.40
N SER A 66 13.63 18.06 -31.71
CA SER A 66 13.56 17.56 -33.11
C SER A 66 12.17 17.65 -33.76
N GLY A 67 11.14 18.04 -33.00
CA GLY A 67 9.76 18.19 -33.53
C GLY A 67 9.07 16.86 -33.87
N GLU A 68 9.53 15.72 -33.33
CA GLU A 68 8.99 14.37 -33.61
C GLU A 68 7.86 13.91 -32.67
N GLN A 69 7.35 14.82 -31.81
CA GLN A 69 6.22 14.50 -30.96
C GLN A 69 4.90 14.87 -31.63
N ASP A 70 3.93 13.96 -31.57
CA ASP A 70 2.61 14.10 -32.22
C ASP A 70 2.05 15.53 -32.10
N SER A 71 2.10 16.20 -33.20
CA SER A 71 1.39 17.38 -33.71
C SER A 71 0.37 18.07 -32.76
N VAL A 72 0.84 18.77 -31.79
CA VAL A 72 0.46 20.17 -31.60
C VAL A 72 1.56 20.97 -32.28
N ASN A 73 1.27 21.94 -33.12
CA ASN A 73 2.25 22.79 -33.77
C ASN A 73 3.10 23.54 -32.72
N GLU A 74 4.06 22.85 -32.08
CA GLU A 74 5.00 23.41 -31.08
C GLU A 74 5.92 24.50 -31.70
N ALA A 75 5.96 24.58 -33.03
CA ALA A 75 6.69 25.60 -33.74
C ALA A 75 6.12 27.03 -33.58
N GLU A 76 4.95 27.19 -32.97
CA GLU A 76 4.27 28.48 -32.82
C GLU A 76 4.38 29.10 -31.42
N PHE A 77 4.80 28.31 -30.38
CA PHE A 77 4.82 28.76 -28.98
C PHE A 77 6.23 29.05 -28.49
N THR A 78 6.39 30.09 -27.73
CA THR A 78 7.62 30.37 -26.98
C THR A 78 7.78 29.38 -25.81
N ALA A 79 9.01 29.25 -25.27
CA ALA A 79 9.27 28.37 -24.11
C ALA A 79 8.40 28.71 -22.89
N GLU A 80 8.10 30.00 -22.68
CA GLU A 80 7.23 30.45 -21.59
C GLU A 80 5.76 30.04 -21.80
N GLU A 81 5.29 30.13 -23.03
CA GLU A 81 3.94 29.71 -23.42
C GLU A 81 3.77 28.19 -23.31
N LEU A 82 4.76 27.42 -23.74
CA LEU A 82 4.77 25.96 -23.59
C LEU A 82 4.75 25.56 -22.11
N GLN A 83 5.50 26.27 -21.27
CA GLN A 83 5.45 26.02 -19.82
C GLN A 83 4.07 26.30 -19.25
N GLN A 84 3.42 27.39 -19.63
CA GLN A 84 2.06 27.70 -19.18
C GLN A 84 1.06 26.62 -19.62
N ILE A 85 1.15 26.13 -20.84
CA ILE A 85 0.32 25.03 -21.35
C ILE A 85 0.55 23.76 -20.52
N ASN A 86 1.81 23.41 -20.24
CA ASN A 86 2.14 22.22 -19.45
C ASN A 86 1.69 22.33 -18.00
N ASP A 87 1.81 23.51 -17.39
CA ASP A 87 1.32 23.78 -16.04
C ASP A 87 -0.22 23.65 -15.99
N ALA A 88 -0.92 24.17 -17.00
CA ALA A 88 -2.36 24.03 -17.08
C ALA A 88 -2.80 22.56 -17.31
N LYS A 89 -2.11 21.80 -18.17
CA LYS A 89 -2.35 20.35 -18.35
C LYS A 89 -2.14 19.58 -17.04
N SER A 90 -1.09 19.91 -16.30
CA SER A 90 -0.80 19.30 -15.00
C SER A 90 -1.89 19.59 -13.98
N LEU A 91 -2.32 20.85 -13.87
CA LEU A 91 -3.41 21.25 -12.98
C LEU A 91 -4.75 20.63 -13.39
N GLN A 92 -5.04 20.53 -14.68
CA GLN A 92 -6.23 19.86 -15.20
C GLN A 92 -6.22 18.38 -14.77
N SER A 93 -5.10 17.68 -14.96
CA SER A 93 -4.95 16.28 -14.56
C SER A 93 -5.11 16.09 -13.05
N LEU A 94 -4.56 16.99 -12.22
CA LEU A 94 -4.74 16.96 -10.76
C LEU A 94 -6.20 17.20 -10.36
N LEU A 95 -6.85 18.17 -11.00
CA LEU A 95 -8.26 18.48 -10.76
C LEU A 95 -9.16 17.29 -11.12
N ASP A 96 -8.93 16.66 -12.27
CA ASP A 96 -9.75 15.54 -12.75
C ASP A 96 -9.56 14.31 -11.87
N ARG A 97 -8.31 13.98 -11.48
CA ARG A 97 -8.04 12.88 -10.54
C ARG A 97 -8.69 13.12 -9.18
N SER A 98 -8.61 14.34 -8.67
CA SER A 98 -9.19 14.67 -7.37
C SER A 98 -10.72 14.62 -7.40
N ARG A 99 -11.34 15.03 -8.52
CA ARG A 99 -12.77 14.91 -8.73
C ARG A 99 -13.23 13.46 -8.83
N LEU A 100 -12.52 12.65 -9.63
CA LEU A 100 -12.80 11.22 -9.78
C LEU A 100 -12.68 10.50 -8.42
N TYR A 101 -11.65 10.84 -7.64
CA TYR A 101 -11.51 10.30 -6.29
C TYR A 101 -12.71 10.67 -5.41
N MET A 102 -13.09 11.94 -5.34
CA MET A 102 -14.25 12.37 -4.55
C MET A 102 -15.57 11.75 -5.01
N GLN A 103 -15.70 11.43 -6.30
CA GLN A 103 -16.91 10.82 -6.84
C GLN A 103 -16.98 9.31 -6.56
N ASN A 104 -15.84 8.63 -6.63
CA ASN A 104 -15.79 7.17 -6.62
C ASN A 104 -15.37 6.60 -5.26
N SER A 105 -14.63 7.37 -4.42
CA SER A 105 -14.24 6.88 -3.09
C SER A 105 -15.47 6.69 -2.21
N ILE A 106 -15.67 5.48 -1.72
CA ILE A 106 -16.73 5.17 -0.76
C ILE A 106 -16.51 5.97 0.52
N TYR A 107 -15.25 6.04 0.99
CA TYR A 107 -14.85 6.79 2.18
C TYR A 107 -15.24 8.27 2.09
N MET A 108 -14.94 8.93 0.96
CA MET A 108 -15.32 10.32 0.75
C MET A 108 -16.84 10.55 0.65
N ASN A 109 -17.62 9.51 0.37
CA ASN A 109 -19.07 9.58 0.26
C ASN A 109 -19.81 9.03 1.50
N LEU A 110 -19.09 8.59 2.54
CA LEU A 110 -19.69 8.24 3.82
C LEU A 110 -20.33 9.48 4.49
N ASN A 111 -21.38 9.25 5.26
CA ASN A 111 -21.95 10.27 6.11
C ASN A 111 -21.13 10.41 7.40
N ALA A 112 -20.24 11.40 7.45
CA ALA A 112 -19.34 11.62 8.59
C ALA A 112 -20.05 11.88 9.93
N TYR A 113 -21.33 12.32 9.91
CA TYR A 113 -22.14 12.54 11.12
C TYR A 113 -22.93 11.30 11.54
N LYS A 114 -23.00 10.28 10.68
CA LYS A 114 -23.69 9.01 10.91
C LYS A 114 -22.92 7.88 10.24
N GLU A 115 -21.66 7.74 10.59
CA GLU A 115 -20.83 6.67 10.08
C GLU A 115 -21.23 5.34 10.71
N ASN A 116 -21.69 4.39 9.89
CA ASN A 116 -21.93 3.03 10.35
C ASN A 116 -20.59 2.30 10.41
N VAL A 117 -20.23 1.73 11.55
CA VAL A 117 -18.94 1.08 11.77
C VAL A 117 -19.15 -0.28 12.40
N LEU A 118 -18.49 -1.26 11.83
CA LEU A 118 -18.24 -2.57 12.43
C LEU A 118 -16.91 -2.48 13.20
N ILE A 119 -16.92 -2.94 14.43
CA ILE A 119 -15.72 -3.03 15.30
C ILE A 119 -15.56 -4.49 15.70
N MET A 120 -14.42 -5.09 15.38
CA MET A 120 -14.08 -6.46 15.76
C MET A 120 -12.78 -6.45 16.53
N GLU A 121 -12.79 -7.02 17.73
CA GLU A 121 -11.64 -7.07 18.60
C GLU A 121 -11.14 -8.52 18.71
N TYR A 122 -9.84 -8.71 18.45
CA TYR A 122 -9.19 -10.02 18.43
C TYR A 122 -8.07 -10.10 19.45
N TYR A 123 -7.91 -11.27 20.02
CA TYR A 123 -6.81 -11.61 20.93
C TYR A 123 -5.96 -12.74 20.34
N VAL A 124 -4.65 -12.56 20.37
CA VAL A 124 -3.68 -13.56 19.93
C VAL A 124 -3.21 -14.37 21.16
N ASP A 125 -3.70 -15.60 21.28
CA ASP A 125 -3.31 -16.52 22.33
C ASP A 125 -2.15 -17.40 21.86
N SER A 126 -0.95 -17.09 22.33
CA SER A 126 0.28 -17.74 21.93
C SER A 126 0.97 -18.44 23.11
N ASP A 127 1.76 -19.47 22.82
CA ASP A 127 2.57 -20.19 23.79
C ASP A 127 3.81 -19.40 24.25
N TYR A 128 3.97 -18.15 23.77
CA TYR A 128 5.11 -17.33 24.14
C TYR A 128 5.11 -17.00 25.63
N THR A 129 6.19 -17.41 26.31
CA THR A 129 6.48 -17.02 27.69
C THR A 129 7.77 -16.22 27.72
N PHE A 130 7.72 -15.03 28.35
CA PHE A 130 8.91 -14.24 28.54
C PHE A 130 9.87 -14.93 29.53
N ASN A 131 11.11 -15.19 29.13
CA ASN A 131 12.12 -15.78 29.97
C ASN A 131 13.22 -14.75 30.26
N TYR A 132 13.32 -14.29 31.49
CA TYR A 132 14.29 -13.27 31.95
C TYR A 132 15.76 -13.69 31.80
N THR A 133 16.05 -14.95 31.55
CA THR A 133 17.42 -15.48 31.46
C THR A 133 17.95 -15.55 30.04
N GLU A 134 17.16 -15.22 29.04
CA GLU A 134 17.55 -15.27 27.63
C GLU A 134 17.39 -13.88 26.98
N ASP A 135 18.50 -13.13 26.94
CA ASP A 135 18.56 -11.72 26.48
C ASP A 135 18.20 -11.45 25.01
N ASN A 136 17.82 -12.45 24.19
CA ASN A 136 17.65 -12.30 22.75
C ASN A 136 16.40 -12.99 22.16
N ARG A 137 15.37 -13.29 22.93
CA ARG A 137 14.13 -13.84 22.36
C ARG A 137 13.25 -12.72 21.82
N VAL A 138 13.06 -12.71 20.52
CA VAL A 138 12.02 -11.89 19.89
C VAL A 138 10.66 -12.38 20.39
N ASN A 139 9.86 -11.46 20.91
CA ASN A 139 8.47 -11.73 21.29
C ASN A 139 7.66 -12.03 20.02
N TYR A 140 7.46 -13.29 19.70
CA TYR A 140 6.73 -13.67 18.50
C TYR A 140 5.21 -13.37 18.61
N THR A 141 4.69 -13.11 19.81
CA THR A 141 3.31 -12.64 19.97
C THR A 141 3.12 -11.25 19.38
N ASP A 142 4.07 -10.34 19.60
CA ASP A 142 4.04 -9.00 18.99
C ASP A 142 4.15 -9.09 17.48
N ALA A 143 4.96 -10.03 16.99
CA ALA A 143 5.07 -10.30 15.56
C ALA A 143 3.77 -10.86 14.97
N LEU A 144 3.06 -11.71 15.71
CA LEU A 144 1.75 -12.23 15.31
C LEU A 144 0.68 -11.14 15.27
N VAL A 145 0.57 -10.33 16.32
CA VAL A 145 -0.37 -9.19 16.37
C VAL A 145 -0.12 -8.23 15.19
N SER A 146 1.16 -7.92 14.95
CA SER A 146 1.56 -7.07 13.82
C SER A 146 1.25 -7.71 12.47
N ALA A 147 1.42 -9.03 12.32
CA ALA A 147 1.13 -9.76 11.10
C ALA A 147 -0.36 -9.75 10.76
N TYR A 148 -1.22 -9.99 11.75
CA TYR A 148 -2.67 -9.88 11.57
C TYR A 148 -3.10 -8.45 11.25
N GLY A 149 -2.57 -7.47 11.99
CA GLY A 149 -2.85 -6.06 11.73
C GLY A 149 -2.47 -5.63 10.31
N ASN A 150 -1.27 -6.02 9.86
CA ASN A 150 -0.81 -5.74 8.51
C ASN A 150 -1.65 -6.46 7.45
N TYR A 151 -2.04 -7.72 7.70
CA TYR A 151 -2.91 -8.45 6.78
C TYR A 151 -4.28 -7.78 6.66
N ALA A 152 -4.87 -7.38 7.77
CA ALA A 152 -6.18 -6.72 7.76
C ALA A 152 -6.16 -5.34 7.08
N GLN A 153 -5.01 -4.65 7.08
CA GLN A 153 -4.83 -3.38 6.36
C GLN A 153 -4.41 -3.54 4.90
N ASN A 154 -4.10 -4.77 4.45
CA ASN A 154 -3.63 -5.02 3.11
C ASN A 154 -4.79 -5.21 2.13
N SER A 155 -4.50 -5.02 0.84
CA SER A 155 -5.39 -5.26 -0.30
C SER A 155 -6.06 -6.64 -0.28
N ASP A 156 -5.44 -7.64 0.35
CA ASP A 156 -5.96 -9.00 0.40
C ASP A 156 -7.32 -9.11 1.10
N LEU A 157 -7.52 -8.41 2.22
CA LEU A 157 -8.81 -8.36 2.91
C LEU A 157 -9.84 -7.58 2.08
N ALA A 158 -9.47 -6.43 1.54
CA ALA A 158 -10.33 -5.63 0.68
C ALA A 158 -10.78 -6.42 -0.56
N GLN A 159 -9.87 -7.19 -1.18
CA GLN A 159 -10.21 -8.06 -2.31
C GLN A 159 -11.20 -9.16 -1.91
N GLN A 160 -11.01 -9.78 -0.74
CA GLN A 160 -11.96 -10.79 -0.25
C GLN A 160 -13.36 -10.20 0.03
N MET A 161 -13.42 -8.96 0.56
CA MET A 161 -14.68 -8.24 0.71
C MET A 161 -15.35 -8.02 -0.65
N ILE A 162 -14.62 -7.58 -1.66
CA ILE A 162 -15.13 -7.39 -3.02
C ILE A 162 -15.69 -8.70 -3.57
N ASP A 163 -14.89 -9.76 -3.51
CA ASP A 163 -15.26 -11.05 -4.12
C ASP A 163 -16.45 -11.72 -3.43
N LYS A 164 -16.46 -11.75 -2.09
CA LYS A 164 -17.51 -12.42 -1.31
C LYS A 164 -18.81 -11.63 -1.27
N LEU A 165 -18.73 -10.30 -1.21
CA LEU A 165 -19.90 -9.42 -1.15
C LEU A 165 -20.34 -8.93 -2.54
N SER A 166 -19.64 -9.35 -3.61
CA SER A 166 -19.92 -8.95 -5.00
C SER A 166 -19.96 -7.42 -5.17
N LEU A 167 -19.02 -6.71 -4.52
CA LEU A 167 -18.90 -5.27 -4.66
C LEU A 167 -18.38 -4.92 -6.06
N SER A 168 -18.81 -3.80 -6.61
CA SER A 168 -18.35 -3.30 -7.91
C SER A 168 -17.22 -2.28 -7.80
N ASP A 169 -16.74 -2.05 -6.58
CA ASP A 169 -15.80 -1.00 -6.28
C ASP A 169 -14.36 -1.44 -6.55
N GLU A 170 -13.48 -0.47 -6.80
CA GLU A 170 -12.04 -0.73 -6.92
C GLU A 170 -11.44 -1.04 -5.54
N ILE A 171 -10.47 -1.96 -5.48
CA ILE A 171 -9.80 -2.40 -4.24
C ILE A 171 -9.39 -1.22 -3.35
N ARG A 172 -8.77 -0.18 -3.93
CA ARG A 172 -8.29 1.00 -3.21
C ARG A 172 -9.38 1.73 -2.42
N TYR A 173 -10.63 1.75 -2.93
CA TYR A 173 -11.74 2.41 -2.26
C TYR A 173 -12.32 1.57 -1.12
N VAL A 174 -12.18 0.25 -1.20
CA VAL A 174 -12.55 -0.67 -0.12
C VAL A 174 -11.49 -0.68 0.98
N GLU A 175 -10.19 -0.63 0.63
CA GLU A 175 -9.08 -0.50 1.59
C GLU A 175 -9.24 0.72 2.51
N GLU A 176 -9.69 1.85 1.97
CA GLU A 176 -9.90 3.09 2.74
C GLU A 176 -10.95 2.97 3.85
N LEU A 177 -11.84 1.96 3.77
CA LEU A 177 -12.88 1.70 4.75
C LEU A 177 -12.38 0.90 5.96
N ILE A 178 -11.21 0.29 5.84
CA ILE A 178 -10.64 -0.60 6.84
C ILE A 178 -9.59 0.17 7.65
N SER A 179 -9.71 0.16 8.95
CA SER A 179 -8.67 0.65 9.85
C SER A 179 -8.35 -0.39 10.91
N VAL A 180 -7.10 -0.46 11.30
CA VAL A 180 -6.62 -1.42 12.30
C VAL A 180 -5.83 -0.69 13.36
N ASP A 181 -6.15 -1.00 14.61
CA ASP A 181 -5.39 -0.56 15.77
C ASP A 181 -4.83 -1.80 16.49
N SER A 182 -3.54 -1.80 16.77
CA SER A 182 -2.84 -2.94 17.37
C SER A 182 -2.27 -2.56 18.73
N ASP A 183 -2.71 -3.27 19.77
CA ASP A 183 -2.13 -3.19 21.12
C ASP A 183 -1.22 -4.40 21.37
N LEU A 184 0.07 -4.22 21.15
CA LEU A 184 1.08 -5.27 21.35
C LEU A 184 1.15 -5.69 22.83
N SER A 185 0.97 -4.77 23.76
CA SER A 185 1.01 -5.06 25.20
C SER A 185 -0.19 -5.88 25.68
N GLY A 186 -1.36 -5.60 25.10
CA GLY A 186 -2.60 -6.34 25.34
C GLY A 186 -2.71 -7.63 24.53
N LYS A 187 -1.79 -7.87 23.59
CA LYS A 187 -1.83 -9.00 22.65
C LYS A 187 -3.11 -9.02 21.82
N ASN A 188 -3.68 -7.87 21.57
CA ASN A 188 -4.92 -7.71 20.82
C ASN A 188 -4.74 -6.73 19.65
N PHE A 189 -5.65 -6.83 18.74
CA PHE A 189 -5.83 -5.84 17.68
C PHE A 189 -7.31 -5.67 17.40
N ARG A 190 -7.65 -4.49 16.91
CA ARG A 190 -9.00 -4.11 16.54
C ARG A 190 -9.06 -3.83 15.06
N VAL A 191 -10.03 -4.42 14.39
CA VAL A 191 -10.37 -4.11 12.99
C VAL A 191 -11.66 -3.31 13.01
N GLU A 192 -11.64 -2.14 12.40
CA GLU A 192 -12.82 -1.31 12.18
C GLU A 192 -13.10 -1.22 10.69
N VAL A 193 -14.34 -1.46 10.28
CA VAL A 193 -14.78 -1.30 8.89
C VAL A 193 -15.96 -0.36 8.85
N ALA A 194 -15.78 0.78 8.19
CA ALA A 194 -16.87 1.70 7.93
C ALA A 194 -17.57 1.34 6.61
N TYR A 195 -18.92 1.33 6.58
CA TYR A 195 -19.64 1.06 5.34
C TYR A 195 -20.94 1.86 5.26
N PRO A 196 -21.34 2.32 4.05
CA PRO A 196 -22.55 3.14 3.89
C PRO A 196 -23.83 2.45 4.36
N ASP A 197 -23.99 1.17 4.02
CA ASP A 197 -25.16 0.38 4.37
C ASP A 197 -24.92 -0.43 5.65
N ALA A 198 -25.61 -0.07 6.72
CA ALA A 198 -25.52 -0.76 8.00
C ALA A 198 -25.95 -2.25 7.92
N ALA A 199 -26.83 -2.61 6.95
CA ALA A 199 -27.27 -3.99 6.79
C ALA A 199 -26.11 -4.91 6.30
N MET A 200 -25.16 -4.37 5.57
CA MET A 200 -23.98 -5.11 5.08
C MET A 200 -22.95 -5.41 6.17
N LEU A 201 -22.99 -4.72 7.31
CA LEU A 201 -21.95 -4.86 8.35
C LEU A 201 -21.89 -6.27 8.94
N SER A 202 -23.02 -7.00 8.97
CA SER A 202 -23.02 -8.40 9.41
C SER A 202 -22.30 -9.32 8.44
N ASP A 203 -22.53 -9.13 7.13
CA ASP A 203 -21.88 -9.94 6.09
C ASP A 203 -20.38 -9.58 6.00
N ILE A 204 -20.05 -8.30 6.20
CA ILE A 204 -18.64 -7.85 6.30
C ILE A 204 -17.96 -8.51 7.50
N ALA A 205 -18.63 -8.62 8.64
CA ALA A 205 -18.08 -9.27 9.84
C ALA A 205 -17.70 -10.73 9.56
N GLU A 206 -18.57 -11.48 8.88
CA GLU A 206 -18.32 -12.86 8.48
C GLU A 206 -17.12 -12.97 7.54
N VAL A 207 -17.00 -12.06 6.57
CA VAL A 207 -15.86 -12.03 5.64
C VAL A 207 -14.54 -11.73 6.36
N VAL A 208 -14.54 -10.77 7.30
CA VAL A 208 -13.35 -10.40 8.07
C VAL A 208 -12.91 -11.55 8.98
N GLU A 209 -13.85 -12.19 9.67
CA GLU A 209 -13.58 -13.34 10.54
C GLU A 209 -12.98 -14.50 9.75
N ASP A 210 -13.63 -14.93 8.68
CA ASP A 210 -13.16 -15.98 7.79
C ASP A 210 -11.75 -15.70 7.24
N ALA A 211 -11.52 -14.46 6.81
CA ALA A 211 -10.24 -14.04 6.22
C ALA A 211 -9.10 -14.11 7.24
N LEU A 212 -9.34 -13.65 8.47
CA LEU A 212 -8.34 -13.67 9.55
C LEU A 212 -8.10 -15.09 10.05
N ASP A 213 -9.15 -15.90 10.21
CA ASP A 213 -9.03 -17.29 10.62
C ASP A 213 -8.24 -18.13 9.60
N ALA A 214 -8.41 -17.85 8.30
CA ALA A 214 -7.65 -18.49 7.23
C ALA A 214 -6.14 -18.21 7.32
N GLN A 215 -5.71 -17.12 7.97
CA GLN A 215 -4.29 -16.80 8.18
C GLN A 215 -3.68 -17.54 9.37
N THR A 216 -4.48 -18.06 10.30
CA THR A 216 -3.98 -18.75 11.50
C THR A 216 -3.01 -19.89 11.19
N PRO A 217 -3.29 -20.83 10.26
CA PRO A 217 -2.33 -21.87 9.91
C PRO A 217 -1.08 -21.34 9.18
N VAL A 218 -1.20 -20.23 8.44
CA VAL A 218 -0.09 -19.60 7.74
C VAL A 218 0.88 -18.99 8.74
N PHE A 219 0.35 -18.16 9.66
CA PHE A 219 1.17 -17.50 10.68
C PHE A 219 1.69 -18.46 11.74
N SER A 220 0.95 -19.54 12.06
CA SER A 220 1.46 -20.60 12.94
C SER A 220 2.68 -21.30 12.37
N LYS A 221 2.73 -21.47 11.06
CA LYS A 221 3.87 -22.11 10.37
C LYS A 221 5.06 -21.16 10.20
N THR A 222 4.82 -19.87 10.02
CA THR A 222 5.85 -18.89 9.64
C THR A 222 6.41 -18.12 10.82
N ILE A 223 5.59 -17.85 11.86
CA ILE A 223 5.95 -17.02 13.00
C ILE A 223 6.00 -17.84 14.28
N GLY A 224 4.89 -18.47 14.67
CA GLY A 224 4.80 -19.27 15.89
C GLY A 224 3.41 -19.81 16.17
N SER A 225 3.36 -20.90 16.94
CA SER A 225 2.11 -21.55 17.35
C SER A 225 1.23 -20.60 18.15
N HIS A 226 -0.02 -20.47 17.76
CA HIS A 226 -0.99 -19.58 18.41
C HIS A 226 -2.43 -19.98 18.03
N SER A 227 -3.39 -19.34 18.69
CA SER A 227 -4.78 -19.29 18.26
C SER A 227 -5.25 -17.84 18.21
N LEU A 228 -6.11 -17.54 17.25
CA LEU A 228 -6.80 -16.27 17.16
C LEU A 228 -8.16 -16.41 17.86
N LYS A 229 -8.52 -15.43 18.69
CA LYS A 229 -9.81 -15.42 19.42
C LYS A 229 -10.53 -14.10 19.14
N LEU A 230 -11.70 -14.17 18.56
CA LEU A 230 -12.61 -13.04 18.49
C LEU A 230 -13.16 -12.74 19.88
N LEU A 231 -12.87 -11.54 20.40
CA LEU A 231 -13.32 -11.11 21.74
C LEU A 231 -14.68 -10.45 21.67
N SER A 232 -14.89 -9.58 20.69
CA SER A 232 -16.14 -8.87 20.52
C SER A 232 -16.38 -8.49 19.05
N THR A 233 -17.65 -8.42 18.69
CA THR A 233 -18.14 -7.84 17.44
C THR A 233 -19.22 -6.84 17.80
N GLU A 234 -19.04 -5.60 17.41
CA GLU A 234 -19.99 -4.51 17.67
C GLU A 234 -20.25 -3.73 16.38
N THR A 235 -21.50 -3.35 16.15
CA THR A 235 -21.86 -2.39 15.14
C THR A 235 -22.36 -1.12 15.81
N THR A 236 -21.83 0.02 15.42
CA THR A 236 -22.17 1.32 16.02
C THR A 236 -22.33 2.40 14.98
N VAL A 237 -22.94 3.50 15.37
CA VAL A 237 -23.04 4.70 14.56
C VAL A 237 -22.33 5.84 15.30
N ARG A 238 -21.37 6.46 14.65
CA ARG A 238 -20.59 7.54 15.27
C ARG A 238 -20.49 8.77 14.38
N THR A 239 -20.11 9.90 14.98
CA THR A 239 -19.58 11.05 14.26
C THR A 239 -18.07 10.88 14.12
N TYR A 240 -17.55 11.03 12.92
CA TYR A 240 -16.12 10.81 12.66
C TYR A 240 -15.44 12.10 12.20
N ASP A 241 -14.84 12.80 13.14
CA ASP A 241 -14.21 14.12 12.93
C ASP A 241 -13.09 14.07 11.88
N LYS A 242 -12.33 12.98 11.81
CA LYS A 242 -11.29 12.82 10.79
C LYS A 242 -11.89 12.84 9.40
N LEU A 243 -12.97 12.10 9.17
CA LEU A 243 -13.67 12.09 7.88
C LEU A 243 -14.23 13.46 7.50
N ILE A 244 -14.79 14.19 8.48
CA ILE A 244 -15.24 15.58 8.26
C ILE A 244 -14.09 16.43 7.74
N ASN A 245 -12.94 16.37 8.43
CA ASN A 245 -11.76 17.13 8.05
C ASN A 245 -11.21 16.71 6.68
N ASP A 246 -11.15 15.40 6.39
CA ASP A 246 -10.68 14.89 5.12
C ASP A 246 -11.57 15.34 3.97
N GLN A 247 -12.90 15.25 4.10
CA GLN A 247 -13.86 15.75 3.12
C GLN A 247 -13.71 17.27 2.85
N GLN A 248 -13.53 18.06 3.91
CA GLN A 248 -13.31 19.52 3.78
C GLN A 248 -11.99 19.85 3.10
N ASN A 249 -10.91 19.13 3.47
CA ASN A 249 -9.58 19.33 2.89
C ASN A 249 -9.57 18.98 1.39
N TYR A 250 -10.17 17.87 1.00
CA TYR A 250 -10.29 17.50 -0.42
C TYR A 250 -11.14 18.51 -1.20
N GLN A 251 -12.25 18.94 -0.65
CA GLN A 251 -13.09 19.97 -1.29
C GLN A 251 -12.31 21.28 -1.48
N THR A 252 -11.54 21.68 -0.48
CA THR A 252 -10.68 22.88 -0.53
C THR A 252 -9.59 22.71 -1.60
N MET A 253 -8.96 21.55 -1.66
CA MET A 253 -7.93 21.23 -2.66
C MET A 253 -8.48 21.29 -4.08
N VAL A 254 -9.63 20.68 -4.34
CA VAL A 254 -10.32 20.73 -5.64
C VAL A 254 -10.67 22.16 -6.04
N ASN A 255 -11.15 22.96 -5.10
CA ASN A 255 -11.45 24.38 -5.37
C ASN A 255 -10.18 25.19 -5.67
N ASN A 256 -9.08 24.91 -4.97
CA ASN A 256 -7.80 25.56 -5.23
C ASN A 256 -7.26 25.22 -6.62
N TYR A 257 -7.27 23.95 -7.03
CA TYR A 257 -6.86 23.56 -8.38
C TYR A 257 -7.73 24.19 -9.45
N ARG A 258 -9.05 24.24 -9.26
CA ARG A 258 -9.98 24.90 -10.17
C ARG A 258 -9.66 26.39 -10.33
N ASN A 259 -9.42 27.09 -9.21
CA ASN A 259 -9.13 28.51 -9.22
C ASN A 259 -7.78 28.81 -9.87
N GLN A 260 -6.74 28.01 -9.58
CA GLN A 260 -5.42 28.15 -10.21
C GLN A 260 -5.52 27.91 -11.72
N LEU A 261 -6.20 26.86 -12.14
CA LEU A 261 -6.40 26.54 -13.55
C LEU A 261 -7.17 27.68 -14.25
N LYS A 262 -8.23 28.20 -13.64
CA LYS A 262 -8.97 29.35 -14.17
C LYS A 262 -8.08 30.57 -14.33
N THR A 263 -7.23 30.86 -13.35
CA THR A 263 -6.30 32.00 -13.40
C THR A 263 -5.29 31.85 -14.53
N LEU A 264 -4.72 30.63 -14.70
CA LEU A 264 -3.80 30.37 -15.81
C LEU A 264 -4.49 30.51 -17.15
N LYS A 265 -5.67 29.93 -17.35
CA LYS A 265 -6.45 30.03 -18.59
C LYS A 265 -6.84 31.46 -18.95
N THR A 266 -7.10 32.32 -17.98
CA THR A 266 -7.42 33.74 -18.21
C THR A 266 -6.23 34.50 -18.82
N GLY A 267 -5.01 34.07 -18.58
CA GLY A 267 -3.79 34.65 -19.16
C GLY A 267 -3.33 34.05 -20.48
N MET A 268 -4.05 33.05 -21.02
CA MET A 268 -3.69 32.31 -22.23
C MET A 268 -4.36 32.91 -23.47
N THR A 269 -3.67 32.75 -24.63
CA THR A 269 -4.24 33.07 -25.94
C THR A 269 -5.19 31.96 -26.43
N ASN A 270 -5.98 32.23 -27.46
CA ASN A 270 -6.88 31.23 -28.04
C ASN A 270 -6.12 30.02 -28.58
N GLU A 271 -4.95 30.23 -29.15
CA GLU A 271 -4.09 29.17 -29.69
C GLU A 271 -3.56 28.25 -28.54
N GLN A 272 -3.22 28.86 -27.39
CA GLN A 272 -2.82 28.11 -26.19
C GLN A 272 -3.98 27.29 -25.59
N LEU A 273 -5.20 27.84 -25.59
CA LEU A 273 -6.41 27.14 -25.14
C LEU A 273 -6.76 25.97 -26.06
N GLU A 274 -6.61 26.13 -27.40
CA GLU A 274 -6.78 25.03 -28.35
C GLU A 274 -5.76 23.92 -28.12
N ALA A 275 -4.50 24.27 -27.80
CA ALA A 275 -3.44 23.31 -27.48
C ALA A 275 -3.71 22.55 -26.16
N LEU A 276 -4.55 23.08 -25.28
CA LEU A 276 -5.07 22.38 -24.08
C LEU A 276 -6.21 21.41 -24.39
N GLY A 277 -6.80 21.49 -25.59
CA GLY A 277 -8.02 20.75 -25.95
C GLY A 277 -9.29 21.37 -25.38
N ASP A 278 -9.22 22.62 -24.93
CA ASP A 278 -10.39 23.38 -24.49
C ASP A 278 -11.15 23.93 -25.71
N ALA A 279 -12.48 23.94 -25.61
CA ALA A 279 -13.28 24.65 -26.59
C ALA A 279 -12.99 26.15 -26.48
N VAL A 280 -12.64 26.78 -27.60
CA VAL A 280 -12.51 28.24 -27.72
C VAL A 280 -13.88 28.82 -27.33
N ILE A 281 -13.89 29.70 -26.33
CA ILE A 281 -15.08 30.45 -25.98
C ILE A 281 -15.16 31.57 -27.01
N ASP A 282 -15.96 31.39 -28.05
CA ASP A 282 -16.38 32.49 -28.93
C ASP A 282 -17.07 33.56 -28.04
N GLU A 283 -16.50 34.78 -28.05
CA GLU A 283 -17.09 35.95 -27.37
C GLU A 283 -18.39 36.42 -28.04
#